data_a817e456b6a3024fa24aefae3f56e2f1
#
_entry.id   a817e456b6a3024fa24aefae3f56e2f1
#
_cell.length_a   1.000
_cell.length_b   1.000
_cell.length_c   1.000
_cell.angle_alpha   90.00
_cell.angle_beta   90.00
_cell.angle_gamma   90.00
#
_symmetry.space_group_name_H-M   'P 1'
#
loop_
_entity.id
_entity.type
_entity.pdbx_description
1 polymer ?
#
loop_
_entity_poly.entity_id
_entity_poly.type
_entity_poly.pdbx_seq_one_letter_code
_entity_poly.pdbx_strand_id
1 'polypeptide(L)'
;MDMKKPKNIYIVKYAETGTDGWAYGRPAGIKPSQWPRSRVNGVPMAHIFTVKIPAEYNVRGSDVEYLSVFQSSDFEDDEEEGVNEFLQEGSEALDNNAFWQELVLYRNNMHPREVYQVDEIGGGWCFIYLTEEEVSGKLSELPSKNCLPVDYESMHEINCFSCDQPARYFNLEPHSDDPNVGIKPEEYPDWLEAIEAIDSLKVEDIQGYIPIFHEVSEKLDLNLDKYFNNHHFGGTAHPAQSIPDELSEFYFEFDETLGDPNIGGDGVAQIDLLTNKIHWACG
;
A
#
# COMPACT_ATOMS: atom_id res chain seq x y z
N MET A 1 -3.89 17.60 16.74
CA MET A 1 -5.24 17.63 16.12
C MET A 1 -5.87 16.30 16.49
N ASP A 2 -6.99 16.27 17.21
CA ASP A 2 -7.65 14.99 17.49
C ASP A 2 -8.22 14.47 16.16
N MET A 3 -7.59 13.46 15.60
CA MET A 3 -8.12 12.77 14.43
C MET A 3 -9.44 12.09 14.81
N LYS A 4 -10.45 12.28 14.00
CA LYS A 4 -11.71 11.57 14.21
C LYS A 4 -11.52 10.11 13.83
N LYS A 5 -11.94 9.21 14.71
CA LYS A 5 -11.94 7.77 14.42
C LYS A 5 -12.85 7.48 13.22
N PRO A 6 -12.42 6.59 12.31
CA PRO A 6 -13.28 6.07 11.24
C PRO A 6 -14.56 5.45 11.81
N LYS A 7 -15.61 5.44 11.00
CA LYS A 7 -16.93 4.86 11.33
C LYS A 7 -17.37 3.78 10.37
N ASN A 8 -16.66 3.65 9.25
CA ASN A 8 -16.93 2.67 8.22
C ASN A 8 -15.62 2.00 7.79
N ILE A 9 -15.68 0.73 7.49
CA ILE A 9 -14.73 0.05 6.62
C ILE A 9 -15.12 0.37 5.17
N TYR A 10 -14.16 0.52 4.28
CA TYR A 10 -14.41 0.75 2.85
C TYR A 10 -13.82 -0.38 2.03
N ILE A 11 -14.69 -1.12 1.35
CA ILE A 11 -14.33 -2.33 0.60
C ILE A 11 -14.19 -2.00 -0.88
N VAL A 12 -13.11 -2.48 -1.50
CA VAL A 12 -12.88 -2.39 -2.94
C VAL A 12 -13.86 -3.31 -3.67
N LYS A 13 -14.62 -2.74 -4.61
CA LYS A 13 -15.51 -3.49 -5.50
C LYS A 13 -15.22 -3.15 -6.96
N TYR A 14 -14.72 -4.13 -7.71
CA TYR A 14 -14.44 -3.94 -9.13
C TYR A 14 -15.70 -3.58 -9.90
N ALA A 15 -15.58 -2.63 -10.82
CA ALA A 15 -16.65 -2.10 -11.65
C ALA A 15 -16.12 -1.70 -13.03
N GLU A 16 -16.93 -1.80 -14.08
CA GLU A 16 -16.54 -1.38 -15.43
C GLU A 16 -16.21 0.13 -15.51
N THR A 17 -16.83 0.93 -14.66
CA THR A 17 -16.69 2.39 -14.60
C THR A 17 -16.48 2.87 -13.16
N GLY A 18 -15.55 2.25 -12.43
CA GLY A 18 -15.20 2.69 -11.07
C GLY A 18 -14.53 4.05 -11.07
N THR A 19 -14.78 4.83 -10.02
CA THR A 19 -14.26 6.20 -9.86
C THR A 19 -13.35 6.38 -8.67
N ASP A 20 -13.26 5.38 -7.78
CA ASP A 20 -12.50 5.49 -6.55
C ASP A 20 -11.09 4.89 -6.66
N GLY A 21 -10.76 4.29 -7.82
CA GLY A 21 -9.42 3.82 -8.08
C GLY A 21 -9.34 2.79 -9.19
N TRP A 22 -8.13 2.29 -9.40
CA TRP A 22 -7.85 1.20 -10.33
C TRP A 22 -6.59 0.45 -9.92
N ALA A 23 -6.56 -0.82 -10.25
CA ALA A 23 -5.39 -1.70 -10.16
C ALA A 23 -4.84 -1.97 -11.58
N TYR A 24 -3.57 -2.31 -11.68
CA TYR A 24 -2.85 -2.50 -12.94
C TYR A 24 -2.74 -1.21 -13.79
N GLY A 25 -2.20 -1.36 -14.99
CA GLY A 25 -2.05 -0.26 -15.94
C GLY A 25 -1.08 0.82 -15.45
N ARG A 26 -1.37 2.06 -15.76
CA ARG A 26 -0.52 3.20 -15.43
C ARG A 26 -1.17 4.11 -14.40
N PRO A 27 -0.37 4.79 -13.56
CA PRO A 27 -0.89 5.81 -12.66
C PRO A 27 -1.41 7.02 -13.46
N ALA A 28 -2.06 7.96 -12.79
CA ALA A 28 -2.34 9.30 -13.30
C ALA A 28 -1.57 10.34 -12.46
N GLY A 29 -1.41 11.55 -12.99
CA GLY A 29 -0.85 12.68 -12.25
C GLY A 29 0.66 12.64 -12.04
N ILE A 30 1.37 11.64 -12.54
CA ILE A 30 2.80 11.44 -12.37
C ILE A 30 3.50 11.62 -13.72
N LYS A 31 4.46 12.54 -13.80
CA LYS A 31 5.25 12.75 -15.02
C LYS A 31 6.26 11.61 -15.20
N PRO A 32 6.72 11.30 -16.43
CA PRO A 32 7.77 10.30 -16.64
C PRO A 32 9.03 10.56 -15.81
N SER A 33 9.43 11.83 -15.63
CA SER A 33 10.56 12.23 -14.78
C SER A 33 10.30 12.13 -13.27
N GLN A 34 9.08 11.85 -12.86
CA GLN A 34 8.65 11.65 -11.46
C GLN A 34 8.32 10.19 -11.17
N TRP A 35 8.48 9.31 -12.17
CA TRP A 35 8.17 7.90 -12.00
C TRP A 35 9.11 7.27 -10.97
N PRO A 36 8.60 6.66 -9.90
CA PRO A 36 9.42 6.13 -8.82
C PRO A 36 10.50 5.17 -9.32
N ARG A 37 11.66 5.26 -8.71
CA ARG A 37 12.82 4.41 -9.01
C ARG A 37 13.19 3.56 -7.82
N SER A 38 13.55 2.31 -8.11
CA SER A 38 14.19 1.46 -7.13
C SER A 38 15.43 2.14 -6.54
N ARG A 39 15.62 1.99 -5.24
CA ARG A 39 16.83 2.47 -4.55
C ARG A 39 18.00 1.51 -4.70
N VAL A 40 17.73 0.29 -5.12
CA VAL A 40 18.74 -0.76 -5.32
C VAL A 40 19.39 -0.63 -6.70
N ASN A 41 18.59 -0.57 -7.76
CA ASN A 41 19.12 -0.60 -9.13
C ASN A 41 18.68 0.56 -10.05
N GLY A 42 17.89 1.50 -9.52
CA GLY A 42 17.43 2.67 -10.28
C GLY A 42 16.37 2.40 -11.35
N VAL A 43 15.90 1.18 -11.47
CA VAL A 43 14.87 0.79 -12.45
C VAL A 43 13.52 1.40 -12.07
N PRO A 44 12.70 1.86 -13.04
CA PRO A 44 11.36 2.37 -12.74
C PRO A 44 10.46 1.29 -12.16
N MET A 45 9.89 1.58 -11.00
CA MET A 45 9.02 0.65 -10.26
C MET A 45 7.72 0.38 -11.00
N ALA A 46 7.12 -0.79 -10.77
CA ALA A 46 5.80 -1.12 -11.27
C ALA A 46 4.71 -0.33 -10.51
N HIS A 47 3.72 0.17 -11.24
CA HIS A 47 2.49 0.68 -10.63
C HIS A 47 1.57 -0.49 -10.29
N ILE A 48 1.21 -0.62 -9.03
CA ILE A 48 0.35 -1.69 -8.53
C ILE A 48 -1.12 -1.24 -8.57
N PHE A 49 -1.45 -0.15 -7.87
CA PHE A 49 -2.79 0.43 -7.87
C PHE A 49 -2.76 1.92 -7.52
N THR A 50 -3.87 2.60 -7.84
CA THR A 50 -4.20 3.92 -7.31
C THR A 50 -5.57 3.82 -6.64
N VAL A 51 -5.69 4.29 -5.41
CA VAL A 51 -6.94 4.23 -4.62
C VAL A 51 -7.27 5.59 -4.02
N LYS A 52 -8.54 5.97 -4.04
CA LYS A 52 -9.05 7.12 -3.31
C LYS A 52 -9.03 6.85 -1.81
N ILE A 53 -8.48 7.78 -1.04
CA ILE A 53 -8.47 7.68 0.42
C ILE A 53 -9.80 8.20 0.94
N PRO A 54 -10.64 7.37 1.58
CA PRO A 54 -11.88 7.85 2.18
C PRO A 54 -11.60 8.96 3.19
N ALA A 55 -12.44 9.97 3.24
CA ALA A 55 -12.23 11.15 4.10
C ALA A 55 -12.00 10.80 5.58
N GLU A 56 -12.56 9.68 6.05
CA GLU A 56 -12.39 9.18 7.41
C GLU A 56 -10.98 8.60 7.67
N TYR A 57 -10.29 8.15 6.62
CA TYR A 57 -8.94 7.58 6.66
C TYR A 57 -7.87 8.56 6.19
N ASN A 58 -8.27 9.77 5.79
CA ASN A 58 -7.34 10.76 5.30
C ASN A 58 -6.61 11.48 6.45
N VAL A 59 -5.41 10.98 6.76
CA VAL A 59 -4.50 11.55 7.78
C VAL A 59 -3.53 12.58 7.21
N ARG A 60 -3.55 12.82 5.87
CA ARG A 60 -2.58 13.67 5.16
C ARG A 60 -3.06 15.10 4.92
N GLY A 61 -4.32 15.38 5.19
CA GLY A 61 -4.92 16.70 4.95
C GLY A 61 -5.83 16.71 3.72
N SER A 62 -6.68 17.73 3.65
CA SER A 62 -7.78 17.82 2.68
C SER A 62 -7.34 17.91 1.22
N ASP A 63 -6.07 18.23 0.96
CA ASP A 63 -5.57 18.43 -0.40
C ASP A 63 -5.06 17.13 -1.03
N VAL A 64 -4.97 16.06 -0.25
CA VAL A 64 -4.55 14.73 -0.69
C VAL A 64 -5.75 13.81 -0.65
N GLU A 65 -6.10 13.24 -1.79
CA GLU A 65 -7.29 12.40 -1.90
C GLU A 65 -6.99 10.98 -2.43
N TYR A 66 -5.82 10.74 -2.99
CA TYR A 66 -5.45 9.45 -3.57
C TYR A 66 -4.08 8.99 -3.11
N LEU A 67 -3.92 7.68 -3.09
CA LEU A 67 -2.66 6.98 -2.88
C LEU A 67 -2.36 6.14 -4.13
N SER A 68 -1.22 6.40 -4.80
CA SER A 68 -0.66 5.51 -5.81
C SER A 68 0.47 4.69 -5.21
N VAL A 69 0.43 3.38 -5.41
CA VAL A 69 1.36 2.40 -4.86
C VAL A 69 2.20 1.79 -5.97
N PHE A 70 3.50 1.73 -5.71
CA PHE A 70 4.49 1.15 -6.62
C PHE A 70 5.35 0.15 -5.86
N GLN A 71 5.82 -0.85 -6.58
CA GLN A 71 6.73 -1.87 -6.05
C GLN A 71 7.89 -2.13 -7.03
N SER A 72 9.04 -2.46 -6.47
CA SER A 72 10.15 -3.09 -7.18
C SER A 72 10.39 -4.49 -6.62
N SER A 73 10.83 -5.39 -7.48
CA SER A 73 11.19 -6.77 -7.09
C SER A 73 12.67 -6.91 -6.75
N ASP A 74 13.34 -5.81 -6.44
CA ASP A 74 14.77 -5.77 -6.26
C ASP A 74 15.18 -6.49 -4.98
N PHE A 75 16.12 -7.40 -5.13
CA PHE A 75 16.85 -8.02 -4.03
C PHE A 75 18.28 -7.46 -4.00
N GLU A 76 19.00 -7.66 -2.89
CA GLU A 76 20.39 -7.20 -2.75
C GLU A 76 21.32 -7.64 -3.88
N ASP A 77 21.04 -8.79 -4.52
CA ASP A 77 21.81 -9.32 -5.64
C ASP A 77 21.67 -8.50 -6.95
N ASP A 78 20.70 -7.60 -7.02
CA ASP A 78 20.38 -6.76 -8.19
C ASP A 78 20.93 -5.34 -8.05
N GLU A 79 21.81 -5.08 -7.08
CA GLU A 79 22.32 -3.74 -6.78
C GLU A 79 23.17 -3.18 -7.95
N GLU A 80 22.77 -1.99 -8.41
CA GLU A 80 23.57 -1.21 -9.35
C GLU A 80 24.46 -0.24 -8.57
N GLU A 81 25.77 -0.34 -8.80
CA GLU A 81 26.79 0.41 -8.05
C GLU A 81 26.48 1.90 -7.97
N GLY A 82 26.43 2.44 -6.77
CA GLY A 82 26.28 3.87 -6.47
C GLY A 82 24.88 4.43 -6.63
N VAL A 83 23.87 3.65 -7.02
CA VAL A 83 22.49 4.12 -7.16
C VAL A 83 21.90 4.50 -5.82
N ASN A 84 22.10 3.69 -4.80
CA ASN A 84 21.58 3.95 -3.47
C ASN A 84 22.17 5.24 -2.87
N GLU A 85 23.50 5.41 -2.91
CA GLU A 85 24.20 6.61 -2.45
C GLU A 85 23.76 7.86 -3.23
N PHE A 86 23.54 7.71 -4.53
CA PHE A 86 23.08 8.81 -5.37
C PHE A 86 21.66 9.23 -4.99
N LEU A 87 20.73 8.30 -4.84
CA LEU A 87 19.31 8.61 -4.63
C LEU A 87 18.98 8.96 -3.17
N GLN A 88 19.67 8.38 -2.19
CA GLN A 88 19.40 8.59 -0.77
C GLN A 88 20.36 9.59 -0.12
N GLU A 89 21.66 9.49 -0.38
CA GLU A 89 22.67 10.30 0.29
C GLU A 89 23.03 11.59 -0.47
N GLY A 90 22.56 11.70 -1.73
CA GLY A 90 22.79 12.88 -2.57
C GLY A 90 24.19 12.95 -3.15
N SER A 91 24.90 11.82 -3.28
CA SER A 91 26.21 11.74 -3.94
C SER A 91 26.15 12.22 -5.40
N GLU A 92 27.30 12.38 -6.05
CA GLU A 92 27.37 12.67 -7.48
C GLU A 92 27.05 11.40 -8.30
N ALA A 93 26.55 11.60 -9.51
CA ALA A 93 26.34 10.49 -10.45
C ALA A 93 27.69 9.89 -10.84
N LEU A 94 27.78 8.56 -10.87
CA LEU A 94 29.03 7.86 -11.18
C LEU A 94 29.43 7.97 -12.66
N ASP A 95 28.46 8.16 -13.55
CA ASP A 95 28.67 8.22 -14.99
C ASP A 95 27.73 9.27 -15.63
N ASN A 96 27.95 9.56 -16.89
CA ASN A 96 27.14 10.49 -17.69
C ASN A 96 26.43 9.77 -18.86
N ASN A 97 26.21 8.46 -18.73
CA ASN A 97 25.43 7.70 -19.70
C ASN A 97 23.92 7.99 -19.57
N ALA A 98 23.11 7.45 -20.47
CA ALA A 98 21.68 7.73 -20.51
C ALA A 98 20.95 7.31 -19.23
N PHE A 99 21.33 6.20 -18.61
CA PHE A 99 20.78 5.73 -17.35
C PHE A 99 20.99 6.74 -16.22
N TRP A 100 22.23 7.19 -16.01
CA TRP A 100 22.55 8.18 -14.97
C TRP A 100 21.91 9.55 -15.23
N GLN A 101 21.81 9.97 -16.51
CA GLN A 101 21.10 11.20 -16.87
C GLN A 101 19.62 11.13 -16.49
N GLU A 102 18.96 9.99 -16.69
CA GLU A 102 17.57 9.77 -16.29
C GLU A 102 17.41 9.72 -14.76
N LEU A 103 18.37 9.14 -14.02
CA LEU A 103 18.37 9.17 -12.56
C LEU A 103 18.56 10.61 -12.03
N VAL A 104 19.44 11.41 -12.63
CA VAL A 104 19.58 12.83 -12.30
C VAL A 104 18.28 13.58 -12.56
N LEU A 105 17.63 13.32 -13.70
CA LEU A 105 16.34 13.91 -14.03
C LEU A 105 15.28 13.55 -12.99
N TYR A 106 15.17 12.28 -12.61
CA TYR A 106 14.25 11.81 -11.58
C TYR A 106 14.53 12.49 -10.24
N ARG A 107 15.76 12.43 -9.72
CA ARG A 107 16.14 13.04 -8.44
C ARG A 107 15.77 14.53 -8.35
N ASN A 108 15.95 15.26 -9.45
CA ASN A 108 15.61 16.68 -9.51
C ASN A 108 14.13 17.00 -9.65
N ASN A 109 13.32 15.99 -9.99
CA ASN A 109 11.88 16.13 -10.24
C ASN A 109 11.01 15.21 -9.37
N MET A 110 11.58 14.50 -8.41
CA MET A 110 10.82 13.60 -7.54
C MET A 110 9.51 14.23 -7.10
N HIS A 111 8.46 13.43 -7.04
CA HIS A 111 7.17 13.95 -6.62
C HIS A 111 7.25 14.43 -5.16
N PRO A 112 6.78 15.65 -4.83
CA PRO A 112 6.97 16.24 -3.50
C PRO A 112 6.29 15.48 -2.36
N ARG A 113 5.38 14.56 -2.68
CA ARG A 113 4.66 13.70 -1.74
C ARG A 113 4.99 12.22 -1.96
N GLU A 114 6.17 11.96 -2.50
CA GLU A 114 6.73 10.62 -2.63
C GLU A 114 7.27 10.14 -1.27
N VAL A 115 6.94 8.91 -0.90
CA VAL A 115 7.47 8.21 0.27
C VAL A 115 7.98 6.85 -0.18
N TYR A 116 9.28 6.62 0.00
CA TYR A 116 9.89 5.33 -0.27
C TYR A 116 10.02 4.52 1.01
N GLN A 117 9.70 3.24 0.94
CA GLN A 117 9.81 2.29 2.04
C GLN A 117 10.52 1.03 1.56
N VAL A 118 11.18 0.36 2.49
CA VAL A 118 11.74 -0.97 2.30
C VAL A 118 10.99 -1.89 3.27
N ASP A 119 10.48 -3.00 2.77
CA ASP A 119 9.81 -3.99 3.60
C ASP A 119 10.80 -4.84 4.40
N GLU A 120 10.29 -5.79 5.18
CA GLU A 120 11.10 -6.59 6.10
C GLU A 120 12.11 -7.51 5.40
N ILE A 121 11.92 -7.81 4.12
CA ILE A 121 12.81 -8.68 3.32
C ILE A 121 13.65 -7.92 2.29
N GLY A 122 13.59 -6.58 2.30
CA GLY A 122 14.38 -5.73 1.41
C GLY A 122 13.67 -5.27 0.14
N GLY A 123 12.42 -5.67 -0.09
CA GLY A 123 11.62 -5.22 -1.23
C GLY A 123 11.31 -3.72 -1.19
N GLY A 124 11.46 -3.04 -2.32
CA GLY A 124 11.22 -1.61 -2.43
C GLY A 124 9.75 -1.28 -2.69
N TRP A 125 9.18 -0.36 -1.91
CA TRP A 125 7.85 0.19 -2.07
C TRP A 125 7.90 1.71 -2.18
N CYS A 126 7.04 2.27 -3.01
CA CYS A 126 6.90 3.71 -3.12
C CYS A 126 5.44 4.12 -3.09
N PHE A 127 5.12 5.09 -2.26
CA PHE A 127 3.80 5.68 -2.11
C PHE A 127 3.84 7.12 -2.63
N ILE A 128 2.91 7.47 -3.54
CA ILE A 128 2.74 8.85 -3.98
C ILE A 128 1.32 9.28 -3.62
N TYR A 129 1.23 10.31 -2.79
CA TYR A 129 -0.02 10.92 -2.41
C TYR A 129 -0.42 12.00 -3.43
N LEU A 130 -1.62 11.88 -4.00
CA LEU A 130 -2.08 12.70 -5.10
C LEU A 130 -3.34 13.50 -4.74
N THR A 131 -3.50 14.64 -5.39
CA THR A 131 -4.73 15.44 -5.33
C THR A 131 -5.74 14.93 -6.37
N GLU A 132 -7.02 15.28 -6.22
CA GLU A 132 -8.07 15.03 -7.22
C GLU A 132 -7.69 15.64 -8.59
N GLU A 133 -7.10 16.85 -8.61
CA GLU A 133 -6.68 17.52 -9.85
C GLU A 133 -5.62 16.72 -10.60
N GLU A 134 -4.63 16.16 -9.89
CA GLU A 134 -3.58 15.33 -10.47
C GLU A 134 -4.16 14.04 -11.07
N VAL A 135 -5.06 13.38 -10.36
CA VAL A 135 -5.64 12.09 -10.79
C VAL A 135 -6.67 12.25 -11.91
N SER A 136 -7.40 13.37 -11.95
CA SER A 136 -8.41 13.64 -13.00
C SER A 136 -7.82 13.85 -14.41
N GLY A 137 -6.49 13.89 -14.51
CA GLY A 137 -5.75 14.05 -15.75
C GLY A 137 -5.72 12.79 -16.62
N LYS A 138 -4.80 12.79 -17.59
CA LYS A 138 -4.49 11.60 -18.39
C LYS A 138 -3.62 10.63 -17.60
N LEU A 139 -3.73 9.34 -17.93
CA LEU A 139 -2.76 8.35 -17.48
C LEU A 139 -1.35 8.76 -17.87
N SER A 140 -0.41 8.55 -16.97
CA SER A 140 1.00 8.91 -17.12
C SER A 140 1.62 8.18 -18.31
N GLU A 141 2.53 8.84 -19.01
CA GLU A 141 3.38 8.19 -20.00
C GLU A 141 4.49 7.43 -19.28
N LEU A 142 4.87 6.28 -19.84
CA LEU A 142 5.99 5.50 -19.32
C LEU A 142 7.31 6.29 -19.43
N PRO A 143 8.27 6.08 -18.54
CA PRO A 143 9.64 6.55 -18.71
C PRO A 143 10.27 6.05 -20.01
N SER A 144 11.33 6.72 -20.47
CA SER A 144 12.13 6.23 -21.58
C SER A 144 12.80 4.90 -21.21
N LYS A 145 12.90 3.95 -22.15
CA LYS A 145 13.66 2.70 -21.94
C LYS A 145 15.18 2.95 -21.76
N ASN A 146 15.67 4.13 -22.11
CA ASN A 146 17.05 4.54 -21.84
C ASN A 146 17.35 4.69 -20.33
N CYS A 147 16.35 4.63 -19.50
CA CYS A 147 16.47 4.67 -18.05
C CYS A 147 16.89 3.34 -17.41
N LEU A 148 17.07 2.30 -18.19
CA LEU A 148 17.55 1.01 -17.69
C LEU A 148 19.08 0.96 -17.66
N PRO A 149 19.70 0.25 -16.69
CA PRO A 149 21.13 -0.04 -16.72
C PRO A 149 21.55 -0.70 -18.05
N VAL A 150 22.83 -0.53 -18.46
CA VAL A 150 23.31 -0.97 -19.78
C VAL A 150 23.17 -2.49 -19.98
N ASP A 151 23.42 -3.25 -18.93
CA ASP A 151 23.41 -4.70 -18.93
C ASP A 151 22.15 -5.27 -18.23
N TYR A 152 21.10 -4.45 -18.11
CA TYR A 152 19.85 -4.87 -17.46
C TYR A 152 19.21 -6.02 -18.23
N GLU A 153 19.37 -7.21 -17.73
CA GLU A 153 18.62 -8.38 -18.17
C GLU A 153 17.28 -8.40 -17.48
N SER A 154 16.20 -8.30 -18.24
CA SER A 154 14.81 -8.22 -17.77
C SER A 154 14.31 -9.49 -17.07
N MET A 155 15.18 -10.26 -16.44
CA MET A 155 14.81 -11.48 -15.73
C MET A 155 14.14 -11.24 -14.39
N HIS A 156 14.23 -10.01 -13.87
CA HIS A 156 13.60 -9.59 -12.60
C HIS A 156 12.46 -8.62 -12.91
N GLU A 157 11.28 -9.03 -12.71
CA GLU A 157 10.14 -8.89 -13.60
C GLU A 157 9.17 -7.78 -13.20
N ILE A 158 9.31 -7.16 -12.00
CA ILE A 158 8.35 -6.15 -11.56
C ILE A 158 8.94 -4.76 -11.77
N ASN A 159 8.69 -4.22 -12.95
CA ASN A 159 9.02 -2.84 -13.31
C ASN A 159 7.90 -2.24 -14.17
N CYS A 160 7.96 -0.95 -14.45
CA CYS A 160 6.93 -0.24 -15.21
C CYS A 160 6.72 -0.76 -16.65
N PHE A 161 7.65 -1.53 -17.19
CA PHE A 161 7.58 -2.08 -18.56
C PHE A 161 7.00 -3.50 -18.62
N SER A 162 6.92 -4.20 -17.48
CA SER A 162 6.36 -5.56 -17.39
C SER A 162 4.84 -5.58 -17.17
N CYS A 163 4.24 -4.47 -16.74
CA CYS A 163 2.80 -4.36 -16.45
C CYS A 163 2.01 -3.92 -17.69
N ASP A 164 1.73 -4.86 -18.60
CA ASP A 164 0.91 -4.60 -19.79
C ASP A 164 -0.60 -4.82 -19.58
N GLN A 165 -1.02 -5.18 -18.37
CA GLN A 165 -2.42 -5.40 -18.07
C GLN A 165 -3.21 -4.09 -18.13
N PRO A 166 -4.43 -4.08 -18.71
CA PRO A 166 -5.28 -2.92 -18.69
C PRO A 166 -5.75 -2.59 -17.27
N ALA A 167 -5.93 -1.30 -16.99
CA ALA A 167 -6.45 -0.86 -15.71
C ALA A 167 -7.81 -1.51 -15.41
N ARG A 168 -7.97 -2.02 -14.19
CA ARG A 168 -9.22 -2.56 -13.66
C ARG A 168 -9.76 -1.59 -12.62
N TYR A 169 -10.83 -0.90 -12.97
CA TYR A 169 -11.43 0.13 -12.13
C TYR A 169 -12.27 -0.48 -10.99
N PHE A 170 -12.42 0.27 -9.91
CA PHE A 170 -13.24 -0.11 -8.77
C PHE A 170 -13.86 1.11 -8.08
N ASN A 171 -14.87 0.83 -7.25
CA ASN A 171 -15.46 1.75 -6.28
C ASN A 171 -15.16 1.28 -4.86
N LEU A 172 -15.29 2.18 -3.90
CA LEU A 172 -15.20 1.91 -2.47
C LEU A 172 -16.60 1.88 -1.87
N GLU A 173 -17.00 0.75 -1.30
CA GLU A 173 -18.30 0.60 -0.66
C GLU A 173 -18.14 0.71 0.87
N PRO A 174 -18.82 1.69 1.52
CA PRO A 174 -18.76 1.85 2.97
C PRO A 174 -19.66 0.83 3.69
N HIS A 175 -19.13 0.24 4.77
CA HIS A 175 -19.86 -0.66 5.67
C HIS A 175 -19.57 -0.26 7.11
N SER A 176 -20.61 -0.22 7.96
CA SER A 176 -20.52 0.21 9.36
C SER A 176 -20.75 -0.93 10.36
N ASP A 177 -20.80 -2.16 9.90
CA ASP A 177 -21.15 -3.34 10.69
C ASP A 177 -19.93 -4.17 11.16
N ASP A 178 -18.72 -3.71 10.87
CA ASP A 178 -17.51 -4.27 11.43
C ASP A 178 -17.25 -3.66 12.83
N PRO A 179 -17.19 -4.47 13.90
CA PRO A 179 -17.04 -3.98 15.27
C PRO A 179 -15.66 -3.33 15.54
N ASN A 180 -14.65 -3.62 14.73
CA ASN A 180 -13.29 -3.11 14.89
C ASN A 180 -13.04 -1.78 14.17
N VAL A 181 -14.03 -1.20 13.52
CA VAL A 181 -13.90 0.09 12.84
C VAL A 181 -13.41 1.18 13.81
N GLY A 182 -12.31 1.87 13.41
CA GLY A 182 -11.72 2.94 14.19
C GLY A 182 -11.07 2.48 15.51
N ILE A 183 -10.75 1.20 15.61
CA ILE A 183 -10.01 0.61 16.71
C ILE A 183 -8.66 0.11 16.16
N LYS A 184 -7.58 0.43 16.88
CA LYS A 184 -6.24 -0.05 16.52
C LYS A 184 -6.22 -1.58 16.52
N PRO A 185 -5.79 -2.25 15.44
CA PRO A 185 -5.64 -3.69 15.42
C PRO A 185 -4.65 -4.20 16.46
N GLU A 186 -5.02 -5.25 17.16
CA GLU A 186 -4.18 -5.92 18.18
C GLU A 186 -4.47 -7.41 18.17
N GLU A 187 -3.43 -8.26 18.18
CA GLU A 187 -3.60 -9.71 18.15
C GLU A 187 -4.13 -10.25 19.49
N TYR A 188 -3.56 -9.77 20.60
CA TYR A 188 -3.91 -10.17 21.97
C TYR A 188 -4.07 -8.95 22.87
N PRO A 189 -5.19 -8.20 22.77
CA PRO A 189 -5.43 -7.07 23.66
C PRO A 189 -5.47 -7.49 25.14
N ASP A 190 -4.87 -6.70 26.02
CA ASP A 190 -4.79 -6.97 27.46
C ASP A 190 -6.16 -7.20 28.15
N TRP A 191 -7.22 -6.59 27.60
CA TRP A 191 -8.57 -6.70 28.14
C TRP A 191 -9.23 -8.07 27.89
N LEU A 192 -8.74 -8.88 26.94
CA LEU A 192 -9.31 -10.20 26.61
C LEU A 192 -9.31 -11.13 27.82
N GLU A 193 -8.19 -11.23 28.53
CA GLU A 193 -8.10 -12.08 29.74
C GLU A 193 -9.15 -11.72 30.78
N ALA A 194 -9.46 -10.42 30.91
CA ALA A 194 -10.44 -9.94 31.89
C ALA A 194 -11.89 -10.37 31.59
N ILE A 195 -12.22 -10.61 30.33
CA ILE A 195 -13.60 -10.93 29.91
C ILE A 195 -13.80 -12.37 29.48
N GLU A 196 -12.74 -13.14 29.27
CA GLU A 196 -12.84 -14.57 28.90
C GLU A 196 -13.70 -15.40 29.87
N ALA A 197 -13.70 -15.06 31.16
CA ALA A 197 -14.48 -15.73 32.20
C ALA A 197 -15.96 -15.29 32.28
N ILE A 198 -16.41 -14.33 31.45
CA ILE A 198 -17.77 -13.79 31.50
C ILE A 198 -18.68 -14.62 30.60
N ASP A 199 -19.66 -15.30 31.20
CA ASP A 199 -20.59 -16.19 30.48
C ASP A 199 -21.65 -15.47 29.60
N SER A 200 -21.90 -14.17 29.85
CA SER A 200 -22.94 -13.39 29.17
C SER A 200 -22.40 -12.05 28.62
N LEU A 201 -21.39 -12.15 27.78
CA LEU A 201 -20.76 -11.00 27.14
C LEU A 201 -21.61 -10.46 25.99
N LYS A 202 -21.67 -9.13 25.83
CA LYS A 202 -22.28 -8.47 24.68
C LYS A 202 -21.29 -7.56 23.98
N VAL A 203 -21.48 -7.36 22.67
CA VAL A 203 -20.61 -6.49 21.85
C VAL A 203 -20.50 -5.08 22.43
N GLU A 204 -21.60 -4.55 22.97
CA GLU A 204 -21.65 -3.21 23.60
C GLU A 204 -20.80 -3.07 24.88
N ASP A 205 -20.42 -4.19 25.49
CA ASP A 205 -19.56 -4.22 26.68
C ASP A 205 -18.06 -4.15 26.34
N ILE A 206 -17.71 -4.26 25.04
CA ILE A 206 -16.31 -4.32 24.56
C ILE A 206 -15.85 -2.92 24.13
N GLN A 207 -14.66 -2.53 24.61
CA GLN A 207 -14.06 -1.23 24.30
C GLN A 207 -12.77 -1.31 23.46
N GLY A 208 -12.35 -2.50 23.08
CA GLY A 208 -11.09 -2.75 22.37
C GLY A 208 -11.26 -3.55 21.10
N TYR A 209 -10.15 -3.84 20.44
CA TYR A 209 -10.11 -4.67 19.25
C TYR A 209 -10.51 -6.10 19.55
N ILE A 210 -11.33 -6.70 18.70
CA ILE A 210 -11.75 -8.10 18.80
C ILE A 210 -11.01 -8.88 17.74
N PRO A 211 -10.02 -9.74 18.11
CA PRO A 211 -9.28 -10.54 17.15
C PRO A 211 -10.17 -11.58 16.47
N ILE A 212 -9.87 -11.91 15.21
CA ILE A 212 -10.45 -13.06 14.53
C ILE A 212 -9.97 -14.36 15.20
N PHE A 213 -10.76 -15.43 15.07
CA PHE A 213 -10.44 -16.77 15.60
C PHE A 213 -10.20 -16.82 17.13
N HIS A 214 -10.73 -15.86 17.88
CA HIS A 214 -10.64 -15.84 19.34
C HIS A 214 -11.95 -16.28 20.00
N GLU A 215 -11.88 -16.91 21.19
CA GLU A 215 -13.05 -17.35 21.93
C GLU A 215 -14.09 -16.24 22.20
N VAL A 216 -13.63 -14.99 22.33
CA VAL A 216 -14.50 -13.83 22.52
C VAL A 216 -15.36 -13.57 21.29
N SER A 217 -14.81 -13.67 20.08
CA SER A 217 -15.57 -13.51 18.84
C SER A 217 -16.62 -14.60 18.68
N GLU A 218 -16.29 -15.83 19.06
CA GLU A 218 -17.24 -16.97 19.07
C GLU A 218 -18.34 -16.77 20.09
N LYS A 219 -18.03 -16.36 21.33
CA LYS A 219 -19.02 -16.08 22.38
C LYS A 219 -20.01 -14.96 21.99
N LEU A 220 -19.54 -14.01 21.19
CA LEU A 220 -20.34 -12.89 20.71
C LEU A 220 -21.11 -13.18 19.42
N ASP A 221 -20.95 -14.38 18.84
CA ASP A 221 -21.53 -14.77 17.53
C ASP A 221 -21.17 -13.73 16.43
N LEU A 222 -19.91 -13.25 16.42
CA LEU A 222 -19.41 -12.27 15.46
C LEU A 222 -18.84 -12.98 14.24
N ASN A 223 -19.31 -12.59 13.06
CA ASN A 223 -18.73 -13.00 11.79
C ASN A 223 -17.65 -11.98 11.36
N LEU A 224 -16.46 -12.08 11.96
CA LEU A 224 -15.31 -11.21 11.64
C LEU A 224 -14.66 -11.56 10.30
N ASP A 225 -14.89 -12.80 9.78
CA ASP A 225 -14.42 -13.23 8.46
C ASP A 225 -15.26 -12.68 7.31
N LYS A 226 -16.29 -11.92 7.60
CA LYS A 226 -17.24 -11.42 6.59
C LYS A 226 -16.54 -10.72 5.41
N TYR A 227 -15.43 -10.06 5.68
CA TYR A 227 -14.67 -9.30 4.70
C TYR A 227 -13.32 -9.91 4.36
N PHE A 228 -13.06 -11.13 4.82
CA PHE A 228 -11.89 -11.91 4.42
C PHE A 228 -11.79 -12.00 2.89
N ASN A 229 -10.57 -11.96 2.35
CA ASN A 229 -10.28 -11.87 0.90
C ASN A 229 -10.87 -10.63 0.19
N ASN A 230 -11.15 -9.56 0.91
CA ASN A 230 -11.48 -8.28 0.32
C ASN A 230 -10.37 -7.26 0.64
N HIS A 231 -10.07 -6.38 -0.32
CA HIS A 231 -9.20 -5.24 -0.05
C HIS A 231 -10.03 -4.15 0.62
N HIS A 232 -9.54 -3.57 1.71
CA HIS A 232 -10.35 -2.63 2.48
C HIS A 232 -9.54 -1.63 3.30
N PHE A 233 -10.17 -0.52 3.68
CA PHE A 233 -9.65 0.42 4.66
C PHE A 233 -10.20 0.08 6.04
N GLY A 234 -9.31 -0.15 7.02
CA GLY A 234 -9.59 -0.31 8.45
C GLY A 234 -10.48 -1.49 8.81
N GLY A 235 -10.99 -1.50 10.02
CA GLY A 235 -11.86 -2.56 10.53
C GLY A 235 -11.09 -3.76 11.07
N THR A 236 -11.59 -4.98 10.79
CA THR A 236 -10.91 -6.23 11.16
C THR A 236 -9.81 -6.53 10.19
N ALA A 237 -8.56 -6.63 10.67
CA ALA A 237 -7.40 -7.02 9.88
C ALA A 237 -7.36 -8.54 9.69
N HIS A 238 -6.99 -8.97 8.48
CA HIS A 238 -6.87 -10.38 8.09
C HIS A 238 -5.47 -10.69 7.55
N PRO A 239 -4.40 -10.45 8.32
CA PRO A 239 -3.04 -10.72 7.87
C PRO A 239 -2.85 -12.23 7.62
N ALA A 240 -1.93 -12.60 6.72
CA ALA A 240 -1.62 -14.00 6.46
C ALA A 240 -0.95 -14.70 7.67
N GLN A 241 -0.35 -13.92 8.57
CA GLN A 241 0.25 -14.42 9.82
C GLN A 241 -0.28 -13.63 11.01
N SER A 242 0.55 -12.86 11.70
CA SER A 242 0.16 -12.03 12.83
C SER A 242 -0.14 -10.59 12.46
N ILE A 243 -0.98 -9.93 13.25
CA ILE A 243 -1.23 -8.48 13.11
C ILE A 243 0.06 -7.73 13.45
N PRO A 244 0.53 -6.79 12.61
CA PRO A 244 1.72 -5.99 12.92
C PRO A 244 1.52 -5.12 14.17
N ASP A 245 2.46 -5.17 15.12
CA ASP A 245 2.37 -4.46 16.41
C ASP A 245 2.13 -2.95 16.29
N GLU A 246 2.67 -2.32 15.23
CA GLU A 246 2.60 -0.87 15.03
C GLU A 246 1.47 -0.44 14.11
N LEU A 247 0.63 -1.35 13.61
CA LEU A 247 -0.47 -1.03 12.71
C LEU A 247 -1.50 -0.13 13.42
N SER A 248 -1.79 1.03 12.83
CA SER A 248 -2.82 1.94 13.34
C SER A 248 -4.22 1.57 12.81
N GLU A 249 -5.26 2.22 13.33
CA GLU A 249 -6.61 2.09 12.78
C GLU A 249 -6.80 2.74 11.39
N PHE A 250 -5.77 3.43 10.88
CA PHE A 250 -5.76 4.11 9.57
C PHE A 250 -4.93 3.31 8.56
N TYR A 251 -5.35 2.12 8.21
CA TYR A 251 -4.63 1.25 7.28
C TYR A 251 -5.48 0.86 6.06
N PHE A 252 -4.79 0.45 5.02
CA PHE A 252 -5.37 -0.21 3.84
C PHE A 252 -4.80 -1.61 3.72
N GLU A 253 -5.67 -2.62 3.74
CA GLU A 253 -5.32 -4.03 3.57
C GLU A 253 -5.62 -4.49 2.15
N PHE A 254 -4.71 -5.27 1.58
CA PHE A 254 -4.86 -5.86 0.25
C PHE A 254 -4.04 -7.14 0.11
N ASP A 255 -4.42 -7.98 -0.82
CA ASP A 255 -3.72 -9.20 -1.22
C ASP A 255 -3.16 -9.07 -2.65
N GLU A 256 -2.53 -10.13 -3.15
CA GLU A 256 -1.92 -10.19 -4.48
C GLU A 256 -2.92 -10.01 -5.63
N THR A 257 -4.22 -10.14 -5.41
CA THR A 257 -5.23 -9.95 -6.47
C THR A 257 -5.51 -8.48 -6.79
N LEU A 258 -5.01 -7.53 -5.98
CA LEU A 258 -5.06 -6.11 -6.26
C LEU A 258 -3.76 -5.62 -6.92
N GLY A 259 -3.68 -5.74 -8.23
CA GLY A 259 -2.57 -5.19 -9.01
C GLY A 259 -1.34 -6.09 -9.13
N ASP A 260 -1.42 -7.32 -8.64
CA ASP A 260 -0.39 -8.35 -8.75
C ASP A 260 0.96 -7.98 -8.09
N PRO A 261 0.95 -7.48 -6.82
CA PRO A 261 2.18 -7.22 -6.11
C PRO A 261 2.90 -8.53 -5.79
N ASN A 262 4.24 -8.47 -5.72
CA ASN A 262 5.03 -9.59 -5.24
C ASN A 262 5.08 -9.58 -3.71
N ILE A 263 4.17 -10.28 -3.07
CA ILE A 263 4.06 -10.44 -1.61
C ILE A 263 4.02 -11.92 -1.21
N GLY A 264 4.63 -12.79 -2.02
CA GLY A 264 4.61 -14.25 -1.84
C GLY A 264 3.28 -14.87 -2.26
N GLY A 265 3.18 -16.19 -2.15
CA GLY A 265 1.91 -16.89 -2.44
C GLY A 265 0.91 -16.70 -1.33
N ASP A 266 -0.34 -16.36 -1.66
CA ASP A 266 -1.42 -16.06 -0.72
C ASP A 266 -1.08 -14.94 0.29
N GLY A 267 -0.22 -13.99 -0.13
CA GLY A 267 0.25 -12.88 0.71
C GLY A 267 -0.81 -11.82 0.94
N VAL A 268 -0.77 -11.23 2.13
CA VAL A 268 -1.60 -10.10 2.54
C VAL A 268 -0.72 -8.96 3.05
N ALA A 269 -1.00 -7.75 2.60
CA ALA A 269 -0.25 -6.55 2.96
C ALA A 269 -1.14 -5.49 3.61
N GLN A 270 -0.57 -4.74 4.56
CA GLN A 270 -1.20 -3.59 5.20
C GLN A 270 -0.30 -2.35 5.02
N ILE A 271 -0.85 -1.30 4.41
CA ILE A 271 -0.23 0.02 4.37
C ILE A 271 -0.82 0.87 5.49
N ASP A 272 -0.02 1.21 6.48
CA ASP A 272 -0.41 2.16 7.53
C ASP A 272 -0.30 3.60 7.00
N LEU A 273 -1.43 4.28 6.85
CA LEU A 273 -1.49 5.63 6.30
C LEU A 273 -0.92 6.68 7.24
N LEU A 274 -0.89 6.41 8.55
CA LEU A 274 -0.36 7.34 9.55
C LEU A 274 1.17 7.35 9.56
N THR A 275 1.79 6.17 9.50
CA THR A 275 3.25 5.98 9.57
C THR A 275 3.91 5.85 8.20
N ASN A 276 3.17 5.56 7.14
CA ASN A 276 3.61 5.12 5.80
C ASN A 276 4.36 3.78 5.81
N LYS A 277 4.24 3.00 6.83
CA LYS A 277 4.84 1.65 6.84
C LYS A 277 3.98 0.69 6.02
N ILE A 278 4.64 -0.23 5.36
CA ILE A 278 4.02 -1.41 4.78
C ILE A 278 4.48 -2.63 5.56
N HIS A 279 3.55 -3.49 5.87
CA HIS A 279 3.76 -4.81 6.43
C HIS A 279 3.10 -5.82 5.50
N TRP A 280 3.73 -6.96 5.31
CA TRP A 280 3.09 -8.06 4.58
C TRP A 280 3.63 -9.40 5.08
N ALA A 281 2.82 -10.43 4.93
CA ALA A 281 3.20 -11.80 5.21
C ALA A 281 2.53 -12.72 4.19
N CYS A 282 3.10 -13.91 3.99
CA CYS A 282 2.52 -14.96 3.16
C CYS A 282 2.35 -16.25 3.97
N GLY A 283 1.45 -17.13 3.51
CA GLY A 283 1.13 -18.41 4.15
C GLY A 283 2.14 -19.52 3.88
#